data_bf011780ced94b244c63aad91f2ca655
#
_entry.id   bf011780ced94b244c63aad91f2ca655
#
_cell.length_a   1.000
_cell.length_b   1.000
_cell.length_c   1.000
_cell.angle_alpha   90.00
_cell.angle_beta   90.00
_cell.angle_gamma   90.00
#
_symmetry.space_group_name_H-M   'P 1'
#
loop_
_entity.id
_entity.type
_entity.pdbx_description
1 polymer ?
#
loop_
_entity_poly.entity_id
_entity_poly.type
_entity_poly.pdbx_seq_one_letter_code
_entity_poly.pdbx_strand_id
1 'polypeptide(L)'
;EETLQLKNNYYKNFKKTEITKPKHFSGLTFLKKETVKKFKLLLEKSNNSLDNLRFSNALDELIKLDSKIKFKSFDINNSWVELDSLDNITKFIFGSKAETLYRLKPFIKKSFVCDQIYFDINEWNSSKESVINKIQEEFNENIIIRSSSLEEDSWENSQAGSFLSIKDINPKNRRLLTSNIKKVINQYSKKGNKPNLNNQVLIQPFIKNSSISGVAFSKTLEEGLPYYCISYDDY
;
A
#
# COMPACT_ATOMS: atom_id res chain seq x y z
N GLU A 1 11.05 -10.24 9.14
CA GLU A 1 9.77 -9.97 9.84
C GLU A 1 9.47 -11.10 10.81
N GLU A 2 9.08 -10.75 12.04
CA GLU A 2 8.75 -11.72 13.06
C GLU A 2 7.27 -12.10 12.95
N THR A 3 6.98 -13.36 12.69
CA THR A 3 5.61 -13.86 12.58
C THR A 3 5.14 -14.52 13.86
N LEU A 4 3.91 -14.19 14.25
CA LEU A 4 3.26 -14.75 15.43
C LEU A 4 2.66 -16.12 15.13
N GLN A 5 3.02 -17.13 15.92
CA GLN A 5 2.25 -18.37 15.98
C GLN A 5 1.19 -18.29 17.08
N LEU A 6 -0.06 -18.50 16.70
CA LEU A 6 -1.21 -18.44 17.60
C LEU A 6 -1.87 -19.81 17.69
N LYS A 7 -2.34 -20.16 18.89
CA LYS A 7 -3.26 -21.27 19.12
C LYS A 7 -4.47 -20.75 19.88
N ASN A 8 -5.65 -20.78 19.27
CA ASN A 8 -6.90 -20.25 19.82
C ASN A 8 -6.79 -18.78 20.26
N ASN A 9 -6.19 -17.92 19.45
CA ASN A 9 -5.90 -16.52 19.73
C ASN A 9 -4.92 -16.28 20.91
N TYR A 10 -4.22 -17.28 21.38
CA TYR A 10 -3.14 -17.13 22.32
C TYR A 10 -1.79 -17.28 21.61
N TYR A 11 -0.86 -16.44 22.01
CA TYR A 11 0.51 -16.48 21.54
C TYR A 11 1.19 -17.77 21.99
N LYS A 12 1.89 -18.41 21.08
CA LYS A 12 2.65 -19.62 21.34
C LYS A 12 4.16 -19.38 21.30
N ASN A 13 4.63 -18.78 20.25
CA ASN A 13 6.03 -18.37 20.05
C ASN A 13 6.18 -17.50 18.80
N PHE A 14 7.36 -16.89 18.64
CA PHE A 14 7.77 -16.32 17.36
C PHE A 14 8.53 -17.37 16.55
N LYS A 15 8.20 -17.51 15.27
CA LYS A 15 8.95 -18.33 14.32
C LYS A 15 9.20 -17.59 13.03
N LYS A 16 10.41 -17.81 12.47
CA LYS A 16 10.74 -17.47 11.08
C LYS A 16 10.31 -18.64 10.18
N THR A 17 9.04 -18.83 9.93
CA THR A 17 8.56 -19.89 9.02
C THR A 17 7.53 -19.32 8.06
N GLU A 18 7.58 -19.78 6.82
CA GLU A 18 6.57 -19.49 5.80
C GLU A 18 5.20 -19.96 6.27
N ILE A 19 4.39 -19.05 6.72
CA ILE A 19 2.99 -19.29 7.08
C ILE A 19 2.14 -18.70 5.97
N THR A 20 1.14 -19.44 5.51
CA THR A 20 0.24 -19.01 4.42
C THR A 20 -0.55 -17.75 4.71
N LYS A 21 -0.64 -17.31 5.96
CA LYS A 21 -1.18 -16.01 6.41
C LYS A 21 -0.39 -15.53 7.63
N PRO A 22 0.75 -14.88 7.43
CA PRO A 22 1.54 -14.40 8.54
C PRO A 22 0.78 -13.34 9.33
N LYS A 23 0.83 -13.42 10.67
CA LYS A 23 0.38 -12.38 11.57
C LYS A 23 1.63 -11.63 12.05
N HIS A 24 1.70 -10.34 11.74
CA HIS A 24 2.81 -9.49 12.14
C HIS A 24 2.59 -8.95 13.55
N PHE A 25 3.67 -8.79 14.29
CA PHE A 25 3.64 -8.22 15.63
C PHE A 25 3.82 -6.70 15.53
N SER A 26 2.85 -5.94 16.01
CA SER A 26 2.86 -4.48 15.98
C SER A 26 3.80 -3.84 17.03
N GLY A 27 4.47 -4.64 17.85
CA GLY A 27 5.28 -4.12 18.97
C GLY A 27 4.47 -3.71 20.20
N LEU A 28 3.16 -3.55 20.10
CA LEU A 28 2.32 -3.12 21.20
C LEU A 28 1.95 -4.30 22.11
N THR A 29 2.37 -4.24 23.38
CA THR A 29 2.08 -5.28 24.36
C THR A 29 1.58 -4.67 25.67
N PHE A 30 0.49 -5.19 26.18
CA PHE A 30 -0.04 -4.82 27.49
C PHE A 30 0.29 -5.90 28.52
N LEU A 31 1.02 -5.54 29.58
CA LEU A 31 1.41 -6.45 30.65
C LEU A 31 0.73 -6.06 31.96
N LYS A 32 0.18 -7.06 32.68
CA LYS A 32 -0.31 -6.86 34.05
C LYS A 32 0.86 -6.58 35.00
N LYS A 33 0.62 -5.81 36.07
CA LYS A 33 1.63 -5.40 37.05
C LYS A 33 2.49 -6.57 37.58
N GLU A 34 1.90 -7.72 37.82
CA GLU A 34 2.62 -8.91 38.28
C GLU A 34 3.50 -9.52 37.21
N THR A 35 3.06 -9.50 35.97
CA THR A 35 3.87 -9.95 34.82
C THR A 35 5.05 -9.01 34.61
N VAL A 36 4.86 -7.69 34.78
CA VAL A 36 5.95 -6.70 34.71
C VAL A 36 7.03 -6.97 35.75
N LYS A 37 6.65 -7.34 36.99
CA LYS A 37 7.64 -7.71 38.04
C LYS A 37 8.49 -8.91 37.61
N LYS A 38 7.84 -9.94 37.05
CA LYS A 38 8.55 -11.13 36.53
C LYS A 38 9.45 -10.78 35.34
N PHE A 39 8.99 -9.90 34.48
CA PHE A 39 9.76 -9.41 33.33
C PHE A 39 11.01 -8.66 33.78
N LYS A 40 10.91 -7.79 34.81
CA LYS A 40 12.06 -7.10 35.40
C LYS A 40 13.08 -8.08 35.98
N LEU A 41 12.62 -9.06 36.74
CA LEU A 41 13.52 -10.09 37.29
C LEU A 41 14.22 -10.92 36.22
N LEU A 42 13.56 -11.17 35.11
CA LEU A 42 14.14 -11.84 33.93
C LEU A 42 15.25 -10.97 33.33
N LEU A 43 14.99 -9.68 33.14
CA LEU A 43 15.96 -8.73 32.60
C LEU A 43 17.17 -8.59 33.51
N GLU A 44 16.97 -8.53 34.83
CA GLU A 44 18.05 -8.45 35.85
C GLU A 44 18.93 -9.71 35.87
N LYS A 45 18.35 -10.88 35.64
CA LYS A 45 19.09 -12.16 35.60
C LYS A 45 19.88 -12.37 34.31
N SER A 46 19.49 -11.71 33.22
CA SER A 46 20.13 -11.85 31.92
C SER A 46 21.42 -11.02 31.75
N ASN A 47 22.09 -10.69 32.79
CA ASN A 47 23.18 -9.80 33.13
C ASN A 47 24.28 -9.45 32.13
N ASN A 48 24.21 -9.78 30.81
CA ASN A 48 25.20 -9.32 29.81
C ASN A 48 24.73 -9.39 28.36
N SER A 49 23.46 -9.65 28.08
CA SER A 49 22.99 -9.76 26.69
C SER A 49 21.76 -8.90 26.37
N LEU A 50 21.46 -7.92 27.22
CA LEU A 50 20.27 -7.05 27.04
C LEU A 50 20.33 -6.19 25.78
N ASP A 51 21.52 -5.77 25.36
CA ASP A 51 21.71 -4.94 24.17
C ASP A 51 21.31 -5.66 22.88
N ASN A 52 21.15 -6.99 22.91
CA ASN A 52 20.76 -7.81 21.77
C ASN A 52 19.45 -8.60 21.99
N LEU A 53 18.79 -8.45 23.14
CA LEU A 53 17.55 -9.17 23.41
C LEU A 53 16.36 -8.47 22.76
N ARG A 54 15.91 -8.97 21.62
CA ARG A 54 14.65 -8.49 21.02
C ARG A 54 13.50 -8.71 22.02
N PHE A 55 12.56 -7.77 22.04
CA PHE A 55 11.38 -7.84 22.92
C PHE A 55 10.58 -9.14 22.74
N SER A 56 10.48 -9.62 21.51
CA SER A 56 9.86 -10.91 21.15
C SER A 56 10.53 -12.10 21.88
N ASN A 57 11.86 -12.13 21.91
CA ASN A 57 12.60 -13.17 22.63
C ASN A 57 12.37 -13.09 24.14
N ALA A 58 12.24 -11.89 24.67
CA ALA A 58 11.93 -11.70 26.09
C ALA A 58 10.53 -12.19 26.47
N LEU A 59 9.55 -12.07 25.57
CA LEU A 59 8.22 -12.64 25.78
C LEU A 59 8.25 -14.18 25.75
N ASP A 60 9.05 -14.79 24.86
CA ASP A 60 9.25 -16.24 24.83
C ASP A 60 9.88 -16.76 26.11
N GLU A 61 10.90 -16.07 26.62
CA GLU A 61 11.54 -16.43 27.90
C GLU A 61 10.60 -16.30 29.10
N LEU A 62 9.72 -15.28 29.11
CA LEU A 62 8.69 -15.15 30.14
C LEU A 62 7.75 -16.37 30.21
N ILE A 63 7.33 -16.87 29.04
CA ILE A 63 6.44 -18.04 28.97
C ILE A 63 7.18 -19.30 29.44
N LYS A 64 8.47 -19.43 29.12
CA LYS A 64 9.30 -20.56 29.59
C LYS A 64 9.47 -20.54 31.09
N LEU A 65 9.66 -19.35 31.69
CA LEU A 65 9.83 -19.18 33.14
C LEU A 65 8.55 -19.48 33.92
N ASP A 66 7.41 -19.13 33.39
CA ASP A 66 6.12 -19.38 34.03
C ASP A 66 5.04 -19.76 32.98
N SER A 67 4.80 -21.06 32.85
CA SER A 67 3.81 -21.61 31.92
C SER A 67 2.36 -21.17 32.16
N LYS A 68 2.07 -20.52 33.32
CA LYS A 68 0.77 -19.92 33.62
C LYS A 68 0.57 -18.60 32.91
N ILE A 69 1.67 -17.94 32.46
CA ILE A 69 1.59 -16.71 31.68
C ILE A 69 1.10 -17.07 30.29
N LYS A 70 0.00 -16.45 29.88
CA LYS A 70 -0.58 -16.59 28.54
C LYS A 70 -0.80 -15.22 27.94
N PHE A 71 -0.23 -14.97 26.76
CA PHE A 71 -0.48 -13.75 25.99
C PHE A 71 -1.63 -13.96 25.02
N LYS A 72 -2.67 -13.14 25.15
CA LYS A 72 -3.78 -13.12 24.20
C LYS A 72 -3.47 -12.11 23.10
N SER A 73 -3.60 -12.51 21.84
CA SER A 73 -3.47 -11.61 20.70
C SER A 73 -4.80 -10.96 20.37
N PHE A 74 -4.75 -9.71 19.95
CA PHE A 74 -5.86 -8.99 19.37
C PHE A 74 -5.50 -8.62 17.94
N ASP A 75 -6.37 -8.95 17.00
CA ASP A 75 -6.23 -8.55 15.61
C ASP A 75 -6.74 -7.11 15.48
N ILE A 76 -5.88 -6.21 15.03
CA ILE A 76 -6.20 -4.79 14.85
C ILE A 76 -6.64 -4.46 13.42
N ASN A 77 -6.90 -5.49 12.60
CA ASN A 77 -7.54 -5.39 11.28
C ASN A 77 -6.98 -4.26 10.41
N ASN A 78 -5.67 -4.28 10.17
CA ASN A 78 -4.96 -3.27 9.37
C ASN A 78 -5.01 -1.83 9.94
N SER A 79 -5.40 -1.64 11.21
CA SER A 79 -5.34 -0.34 11.88
C SER A 79 -3.96 0.03 12.43
N TRP A 80 -2.90 -0.61 11.90
CA TRP A 80 -1.52 -0.36 12.25
C TRP A 80 -0.68 -0.24 11.01
N VAL A 81 0.22 0.73 11.00
CA VAL A 81 1.23 0.91 9.97
C VAL A 81 2.57 1.22 10.62
N GLU A 82 3.63 0.61 10.12
CA GLU A 82 5.01 0.86 10.54
C GLU A 82 5.64 1.86 9.55
N LEU A 83 6.17 2.97 10.07
CA LEU A 83 6.69 4.09 9.30
C LEU A 83 8.18 4.28 9.61
N ASP A 84 9.01 3.31 9.20
CA ASP A 84 10.44 3.26 9.51
C ASP A 84 11.32 4.05 8.53
N SER A 85 10.75 4.49 7.43
CA SER A 85 11.47 5.21 6.38
C SER A 85 10.65 6.37 5.82
N LEU A 86 11.33 7.34 5.19
CA LEU A 86 10.66 8.41 4.45
C LEU A 86 9.76 7.87 3.35
N ASP A 87 10.13 6.77 2.70
CA ASP A 87 9.32 6.12 1.68
C ASP A 87 8.01 5.58 2.28
N ASN A 88 8.06 4.94 3.46
CA ASN A 88 6.88 4.48 4.18
C ASN A 88 5.96 5.63 4.59
N ILE A 89 6.55 6.73 5.08
CA ILE A 89 5.81 7.95 5.44
C ILE A 89 5.16 8.54 4.19
N THR A 90 5.89 8.66 3.10
CA THR A 90 5.40 9.20 1.83
C THR A 90 4.26 8.36 1.27
N LYS A 91 4.40 7.04 1.22
CA LYS A 91 3.35 6.10 0.80
C LYS A 91 2.10 6.18 1.70
N PHE A 92 2.29 6.34 3.01
CA PHE A 92 1.18 6.49 3.94
C PHE A 92 0.42 7.81 3.75
N ILE A 93 1.15 8.92 3.54
CA ILE A 93 0.55 10.25 3.37
C ILE A 93 -0.12 10.37 2.00
N PHE A 94 0.59 10.02 0.94
CA PHE A 94 0.11 10.24 -0.44
C PHE A 94 -0.68 9.04 -0.98
N GLY A 95 -0.29 7.82 -0.62
CA GLY A 95 -0.89 6.59 -1.15
C GLY A 95 -0.47 6.32 -2.60
N SER A 96 -1.35 5.67 -3.34
CA SER A 96 -1.18 5.44 -4.78
C SER A 96 -1.38 6.74 -5.58
N LYS A 97 -1.07 6.72 -6.88
CA LYS A 97 -1.34 7.83 -7.81
C LYS A 97 -2.80 8.30 -7.75
N ALA A 98 -3.74 7.36 -7.75
CA ALA A 98 -5.17 7.67 -7.66
C ALA A 98 -5.52 8.34 -6.32
N GLU A 99 -5.02 7.81 -5.22
CA GLU A 99 -5.27 8.36 -3.88
C GLU A 99 -4.64 9.74 -3.70
N THR A 100 -3.42 9.92 -4.20
CA THR A 100 -2.73 11.22 -4.18
C THR A 100 -3.56 12.29 -4.91
N LEU A 101 -4.00 12.01 -6.12
CA LEU A 101 -4.83 12.93 -6.89
C LEU A 101 -6.16 13.23 -6.19
N TYR A 102 -6.80 12.22 -5.63
CA TYR A 102 -8.04 12.38 -4.88
C TYR A 102 -7.86 13.29 -3.65
N ARG A 103 -6.82 13.05 -2.87
CA ARG A 103 -6.51 13.83 -1.66
C ARG A 103 -6.10 15.27 -1.97
N LEU A 104 -5.37 15.48 -3.07
CA LEU A 104 -4.90 16.81 -3.46
C LEU A 104 -5.99 17.68 -4.10
N LYS A 105 -6.98 17.08 -4.76
CA LYS A 105 -8.03 17.80 -5.51
C LYS A 105 -8.66 18.97 -4.72
N PRO A 106 -9.05 18.86 -3.44
CA PRO A 106 -9.64 19.96 -2.68
C PRO A 106 -8.68 21.13 -2.42
N PHE A 107 -7.37 20.89 -2.45
CA PHE A 107 -6.34 21.90 -2.14
C PHE A 107 -5.81 22.63 -3.38
N ILE A 108 -5.99 22.04 -4.55
CA ILE A 108 -5.48 22.62 -5.81
C ILE A 108 -6.43 23.72 -6.29
N LYS A 109 -5.92 24.96 -6.33
CA LYS A 109 -6.70 26.14 -6.69
C LYS A 109 -6.29 26.77 -8.04
N LYS A 110 -5.05 26.56 -8.50
CA LYS A 110 -4.49 27.19 -9.70
C LYS A 110 -4.38 26.24 -10.89
N SER A 111 -4.76 24.99 -10.72
CA SER A 111 -4.80 23.98 -11.76
C SER A 111 -6.03 23.10 -11.59
N PHE A 112 -6.29 22.25 -12.57
CA PHE A 112 -7.44 21.36 -12.58
C PHE A 112 -6.97 19.91 -12.38
N VAL A 113 -7.61 19.20 -11.47
CA VAL A 113 -7.47 17.74 -11.33
C VAL A 113 -8.72 17.11 -11.94
N CYS A 114 -8.52 16.31 -12.97
CA CYS A 114 -9.62 15.62 -13.65
C CYS A 114 -10.46 14.80 -12.69
N ASP A 115 -11.73 14.66 -12.98
CA ASP A 115 -12.59 13.70 -12.29
C ASP A 115 -12.04 12.30 -12.48
N GLN A 116 -12.22 11.47 -11.47
CA GLN A 116 -11.63 10.14 -11.48
C GLN A 116 -12.50 9.13 -10.75
N ILE A 117 -12.48 7.91 -11.23
CA ILE A 117 -12.91 6.72 -10.50
C ILE A 117 -11.68 5.84 -10.33
N TYR A 118 -11.46 5.31 -9.13
CA TYR A 118 -10.49 4.28 -8.90
C TYR A 118 -11.07 3.18 -8.01
N PHE A 119 -10.56 1.99 -8.17
CA PHE A 119 -10.96 0.79 -7.43
C PHE A 119 -9.78 -0.16 -7.37
N ASP A 120 -9.72 -1.02 -6.37
CA ASP A 120 -8.71 -2.05 -6.27
C ASP A 120 -9.16 -3.38 -6.93
N ILE A 121 -8.23 -4.32 -7.04
CA ILE A 121 -8.50 -5.63 -7.64
C ILE A 121 -9.52 -6.41 -6.81
N ASN A 122 -9.54 -6.22 -5.49
CA ASN A 122 -10.50 -6.90 -4.62
C ASN A 122 -11.93 -6.39 -4.87
N GLU A 123 -12.12 -5.07 -4.99
CA GLU A 123 -13.41 -4.45 -5.36
C GLU A 123 -13.86 -4.91 -6.75
N TRP A 124 -12.94 -4.94 -7.72
CA TRP A 124 -13.23 -5.47 -9.04
C TRP A 124 -13.75 -6.93 -9.01
N ASN A 125 -13.12 -7.78 -8.20
CA ASN A 125 -13.48 -9.18 -8.11
C ASN A 125 -14.82 -9.40 -7.40
N SER A 126 -15.14 -8.57 -6.42
CA SER A 126 -16.37 -8.69 -5.61
C SER A 126 -17.57 -7.96 -6.21
N SER A 127 -17.35 -6.84 -6.90
CA SER A 127 -18.41 -5.88 -7.28
C SER A 127 -18.26 -5.36 -8.71
N LYS A 128 -17.76 -6.18 -9.63
CA LYS A 128 -17.45 -5.80 -11.02
C LYS A 128 -18.57 -5.05 -11.73
N GLU A 129 -19.81 -5.52 -11.60
CA GLU A 129 -20.96 -4.91 -12.26
C GLU A 129 -21.23 -3.49 -11.76
N SER A 130 -21.12 -3.29 -10.45
CA SER A 130 -21.24 -1.98 -9.80
C SER A 130 -20.17 -1.01 -10.29
N VAL A 131 -18.92 -1.46 -10.37
CA VAL A 131 -17.79 -0.66 -10.87
C VAL A 131 -18.02 -0.22 -12.30
N ILE A 132 -18.44 -1.15 -13.18
CA ILE A 132 -18.71 -0.83 -14.58
C ILE A 132 -19.85 0.18 -14.70
N ASN A 133 -20.95 -0.02 -13.99
CA ASN A 133 -22.10 0.89 -14.03
C ASN A 133 -21.69 2.29 -13.56
N LYS A 134 -20.96 2.40 -12.46
CA LYS A 134 -20.43 3.67 -11.95
C LYS A 134 -19.58 4.41 -12.99
N ILE A 135 -18.69 3.70 -13.69
CA ILE A 135 -17.87 4.30 -14.77
C ILE A 135 -18.75 4.80 -15.90
N GLN A 136 -19.76 4.02 -16.30
CA GLN A 136 -20.66 4.37 -17.38
C GLN A 136 -21.61 5.53 -17.06
N GLU A 137 -21.96 5.70 -15.77
CA GLU A 137 -22.75 6.82 -15.28
C GLU A 137 -21.94 8.12 -15.23
N GLU A 138 -20.70 8.04 -14.72
CA GLU A 138 -19.83 9.20 -14.49
C GLU A 138 -19.28 9.78 -15.79
N PHE A 139 -18.84 8.93 -16.73
CA PHE A 139 -18.15 9.39 -17.94
C PHE A 139 -19.01 9.26 -19.20
N ASN A 140 -19.20 10.37 -19.90
CA ASN A 140 -19.86 10.42 -21.20
C ASN A 140 -18.86 10.50 -22.37
N GLU A 141 -17.65 10.98 -22.11
CA GLU A 141 -16.57 11.08 -23.08
C GLU A 141 -15.60 9.89 -22.96
N ASN A 142 -14.70 9.77 -23.95
CA ASN A 142 -13.69 8.73 -23.90
C ASN A 142 -12.77 8.89 -22.70
N ILE A 143 -12.33 7.77 -22.16
CA ILE A 143 -11.54 7.66 -20.94
C ILE A 143 -10.15 7.09 -21.20
N ILE A 144 -9.27 7.30 -20.23
CA ILE A 144 -8.01 6.59 -20.08
C ILE A 144 -8.08 5.67 -18.88
N ILE A 145 -7.61 4.42 -19.05
CA ILE A 145 -7.52 3.39 -18.02
C ILE A 145 -6.05 3.21 -17.67
N ARG A 146 -5.68 3.42 -16.41
CA ARG A 146 -4.29 3.43 -15.95
C ARG A 146 -4.11 2.51 -14.75
N SER A 147 -2.92 1.93 -14.64
CA SER A 147 -2.47 1.34 -13.38
C SER A 147 -2.24 2.42 -12.32
N SER A 148 -2.43 2.03 -11.06
CA SER A 148 -2.14 2.85 -9.89
C SER A 148 -1.77 1.93 -8.73
N SER A 149 -0.48 1.72 -8.54
CA SER A 149 0.08 0.86 -7.49
C SER A 149 0.94 1.69 -6.55
N LEU A 150 1.02 1.28 -5.29
CA LEU A 150 1.97 1.86 -4.32
C LEU A 150 3.44 1.61 -4.71
N GLU A 151 3.68 0.59 -5.56
CA GLU A 151 5.02 0.25 -6.05
C GLU A 151 5.43 1.06 -7.29
N GLU A 152 4.47 1.77 -7.93
CA GLU A 152 4.69 2.51 -9.19
C GLU A 152 5.54 3.76 -8.98
N ASP A 153 5.35 4.45 -7.86
CA ASP A 153 5.97 5.73 -7.55
C ASP A 153 6.90 5.61 -6.33
N SER A 154 7.81 4.60 -6.31
CA SER A 154 8.82 4.53 -5.27
C SER A 154 9.86 5.63 -5.44
N TRP A 155 10.29 6.22 -4.32
CA TRP A 155 11.25 7.33 -4.28
C TRP A 155 12.61 6.98 -4.93
N GLU A 156 13.01 5.71 -4.87
CA GLU A 156 14.31 5.22 -5.36
C GLU A 156 14.29 4.75 -6.82
N ASN A 157 13.13 4.37 -7.35
CA ASN A 157 13.02 3.81 -8.69
C ASN A 157 11.76 4.34 -9.38
N SER A 158 11.90 5.40 -10.15
CA SER A 158 10.88 5.81 -11.10
C SER A 158 10.80 4.76 -12.22
N GLN A 159 9.80 3.89 -12.17
CA GLN A 159 9.50 2.93 -13.24
C GLN A 159 8.60 3.58 -14.31
N ALA A 160 8.92 4.81 -14.69
CA ALA A 160 8.17 5.51 -15.74
C ALA A 160 8.14 4.67 -17.02
N GLY A 161 6.94 4.42 -17.55
CA GLY A 161 6.74 3.60 -18.74
C GLY A 161 6.57 2.08 -18.51
N SER A 162 6.84 1.57 -17.31
CA SER A 162 6.65 0.14 -16.99
C SER A 162 5.18 -0.23 -16.75
N PHE A 163 4.31 0.74 -16.61
CA PHE A 163 2.92 0.57 -16.24
C PHE A 163 1.96 0.90 -17.39
N LEU A 164 0.94 0.06 -17.56
CA LEU A 164 0.03 0.13 -18.68
C LEU A 164 -0.97 1.29 -18.53
N SER A 165 -1.05 2.12 -19.57
CA SER A 165 -2.14 3.07 -19.76
C SER A 165 -2.81 2.82 -21.09
N ILE A 166 -4.12 2.62 -21.11
CA ILE A 166 -4.92 2.38 -22.31
C ILE A 166 -5.80 3.61 -22.54
N LYS A 167 -5.55 4.29 -23.66
CA LYS A 167 -6.15 5.57 -24.00
C LYS A 167 -7.36 5.40 -24.92
N ASP A 168 -8.21 6.43 -24.94
CA ASP A 168 -9.29 6.61 -25.94
C ASP A 168 -10.34 5.49 -25.93
N ILE A 169 -10.79 5.10 -24.75
CA ILE A 169 -11.79 4.05 -24.56
C ILE A 169 -13.18 4.68 -24.37
N ASN A 170 -14.15 4.28 -25.22
CA ASN A 170 -15.53 4.64 -25.00
C ASN A 170 -16.12 3.90 -23.81
N PRO A 171 -16.48 4.59 -22.70
CA PRO A 171 -17.00 3.95 -21.49
C PRO A 171 -18.34 3.26 -21.70
N LYS A 172 -19.15 3.71 -22.67
CA LYS A 172 -20.46 3.10 -22.98
C LYS A 172 -20.32 1.74 -23.67
N ASN A 173 -19.17 1.44 -24.27
CA ASN A 173 -18.88 0.11 -24.81
C ASN A 173 -18.42 -0.83 -23.68
N ARG A 174 -19.39 -1.46 -23.00
CA ARG A 174 -19.18 -2.33 -21.85
C ARG A 174 -18.18 -3.46 -22.10
N ARG A 175 -18.21 -4.08 -23.28
CA ARG A 175 -17.31 -5.18 -23.64
C ARG A 175 -15.86 -4.69 -23.71
N LEU A 176 -15.64 -3.57 -24.40
CA LEU A 176 -14.32 -2.97 -24.56
C LEU A 176 -13.77 -2.46 -23.24
N LEU A 177 -14.61 -1.76 -22.46
CA LEU A 177 -14.28 -1.28 -21.11
C LEU A 177 -13.79 -2.42 -20.22
N THR A 178 -14.61 -3.48 -20.10
CA THR A 178 -14.29 -4.66 -19.31
C THR A 178 -12.98 -5.33 -19.75
N SER A 179 -12.78 -5.49 -21.04
CA SER A 179 -11.57 -6.13 -21.60
C SER A 179 -10.32 -5.32 -21.27
N ASN A 180 -10.37 -3.99 -21.37
CA ASN A 180 -9.22 -3.14 -21.14
C ASN A 180 -8.89 -2.98 -19.63
N ILE A 181 -9.90 -2.94 -18.77
CA ILE A 181 -9.68 -3.01 -17.30
C ILE A 181 -8.96 -4.32 -16.96
N LYS A 182 -9.40 -5.46 -17.48
CA LYS A 182 -8.73 -6.75 -17.26
C LYS A 182 -7.28 -6.76 -17.75
N LYS A 183 -6.97 -6.09 -18.87
CA LYS A 183 -5.58 -6.00 -19.36
C LYS A 183 -4.70 -5.25 -18.36
N VAL A 184 -5.18 -4.15 -17.77
CA VAL A 184 -4.46 -3.39 -16.75
C VAL A 184 -4.27 -4.25 -15.50
N ILE A 185 -5.30 -4.93 -15.02
CA ILE A 185 -5.21 -5.83 -13.85
C ILE A 185 -4.21 -6.97 -14.10
N ASN A 186 -4.26 -7.61 -15.27
CA ASN A 186 -3.38 -8.72 -15.61
C ASN A 186 -1.90 -8.32 -15.68
N GLN A 187 -1.60 -7.04 -15.90
CA GLN A 187 -0.22 -6.57 -15.90
C GLN A 187 0.44 -6.71 -14.53
N TYR A 188 -0.31 -6.56 -13.44
CA TYR A 188 0.21 -6.77 -12.09
C TYR A 188 0.67 -8.20 -11.81
N SER A 189 0.23 -9.17 -12.63
CA SER A 189 0.62 -10.59 -12.54
C SER A 189 1.87 -10.95 -13.36
N LYS A 190 2.36 -10.07 -14.25
CA LYS A 190 3.43 -10.40 -15.22
C LYS A 190 4.81 -10.69 -14.62
N LYS A 191 5.02 -10.40 -13.33
CA LYS A 191 6.31 -10.66 -12.63
C LYS A 191 6.35 -12.01 -11.90
N GLY A 192 5.47 -12.97 -12.24
CA GLY A 192 5.46 -14.31 -11.65
C GLY A 192 4.87 -14.41 -10.25
N ASN A 193 4.53 -13.29 -9.63
CA ASN A 193 3.87 -13.23 -8.34
C ASN A 193 2.34 -13.05 -8.50
N LYS A 194 1.57 -13.55 -7.53
CA LYS A 194 0.14 -13.21 -7.46
C LYS A 194 0.01 -11.70 -7.29
N PRO A 195 -0.92 -11.04 -8.03
CA PRO A 195 -1.09 -9.59 -7.90
C PRO A 195 -1.52 -9.24 -6.48
N ASN A 196 -0.97 -8.16 -5.95
CA ASN A 196 -1.48 -7.58 -4.71
C ASN A 196 -2.91 -7.10 -4.97
N LEU A 197 -3.87 -7.61 -4.21
CA LEU A 197 -5.29 -7.28 -4.37
C LEU A 197 -5.61 -5.80 -4.09
N ASN A 198 -4.72 -5.09 -3.41
CA ASN A 198 -4.82 -3.66 -3.17
C ASN A 198 -4.29 -2.80 -4.33
N ASN A 199 -3.71 -3.41 -5.38
CA ASN A 199 -3.34 -2.68 -6.58
C ASN A 199 -4.59 -2.13 -7.26
N GLN A 200 -4.50 -0.88 -7.69
CA GLN A 200 -5.65 -0.10 -8.15
C GLN A 200 -5.64 0.11 -9.66
N VAL A 201 -6.82 0.32 -10.20
CA VAL A 201 -7.05 0.83 -11.55
C VAL A 201 -7.63 2.24 -11.43
N LEU A 202 -7.05 3.18 -12.15
CA LEU A 202 -7.46 4.58 -12.21
C LEU A 202 -8.11 4.86 -13.55
N ILE A 203 -9.32 5.42 -13.52
CA ILE A 203 -10.09 5.85 -14.69
C ILE A 203 -10.21 7.36 -14.64
N GLN A 204 -9.89 8.01 -15.76
CA GLN A 204 -9.98 9.46 -15.92
C GLN A 204 -10.50 9.80 -17.32
N PRO A 205 -11.03 11.02 -17.57
CA PRO A 205 -11.31 11.49 -18.93
C PRO A 205 -10.04 11.43 -19.78
N PHE A 206 -10.18 11.02 -21.04
CA PHE A 206 -9.08 11.11 -21.99
C PHE A 206 -9.10 12.49 -22.67
N ILE A 207 -8.12 13.32 -22.34
CA ILE A 207 -7.97 14.65 -22.92
C ILE A 207 -7.45 14.52 -24.35
N LYS A 208 -8.28 14.87 -25.31
CA LYS A 208 -7.91 14.98 -26.75
C LYS A 208 -7.49 16.43 -27.03
N ASN A 209 -6.62 16.60 -28.02
CA ASN A 209 -6.25 17.92 -28.54
C ASN A 209 -5.64 18.87 -27.49
N SER A 210 -4.76 18.33 -26.62
CA SER A 210 -3.94 19.22 -25.80
C SER A 210 -2.93 19.95 -26.71
N SER A 211 -2.89 21.27 -26.64
CA SER A 211 -1.89 22.07 -27.37
C SER A 211 -0.49 21.94 -26.78
N ILE A 212 -0.39 21.67 -25.49
CA ILE A 212 0.87 21.46 -24.77
C ILE A 212 0.68 20.31 -23.80
N SER A 213 1.64 19.41 -23.77
CA SER A 213 1.72 18.35 -22.77
C SER A 213 3.12 18.28 -22.15
N GLY A 214 3.23 17.91 -20.89
CA GLY A 214 4.55 17.87 -20.26
C GLY A 214 4.54 17.30 -18.86
N VAL A 215 5.74 17.30 -18.27
CA VAL A 215 6.00 16.86 -16.90
C VAL A 215 6.78 17.94 -16.16
N ALA A 216 6.39 18.22 -14.93
CA ALA A 216 7.11 19.12 -14.03
C ALA A 216 7.57 18.37 -12.78
N PHE A 217 8.84 18.50 -12.45
CA PHE A 217 9.43 17.99 -11.22
C PHE A 217 9.81 19.16 -10.33
N SER A 218 9.64 19.02 -9.03
CA SER A 218 10.02 20.03 -8.03
C SER A 218 11.50 19.96 -7.62
N LYS A 219 12.26 19.01 -8.18
CA LYS A 219 13.69 18.82 -7.97
C LYS A 219 14.32 18.15 -9.19
N THR A 220 15.65 18.27 -9.34
CA THR A 220 16.39 17.54 -10.36
C THR A 220 16.30 16.01 -10.12
N LEU A 221 16.27 15.23 -11.22
CA LEU A 221 16.12 13.78 -11.13
C LEU A 221 17.41 13.08 -10.66
N GLU A 222 18.56 13.59 -11.09
CA GLU A 222 19.86 12.97 -10.81
C GLU A 222 20.40 13.32 -9.42
N GLU A 223 20.41 14.60 -9.08
CA GLU A 223 21.06 15.12 -7.87
C GLU A 223 20.08 15.51 -6.76
N GLY A 224 18.78 15.54 -7.06
CA GLY A 224 17.74 15.93 -6.09
C GLY A 224 17.78 17.40 -5.67
N LEU A 225 18.45 18.26 -6.45
CA LEU A 225 18.55 19.69 -6.16
C LEU A 225 17.19 20.39 -6.24
N PRO A 226 16.93 21.43 -5.44
CA PRO A 226 15.63 22.09 -5.33
C PRO A 226 15.33 23.04 -6.51
N TYR A 227 15.43 22.54 -7.74
CA TYR A 227 15.09 23.26 -8.96
C TYR A 227 13.89 22.60 -9.65
N TYR A 228 12.98 23.42 -10.18
CA TYR A 228 11.92 22.92 -11.04
C TYR A 228 12.49 22.51 -12.40
N CYS A 229 12.22 21.28 -12.79
CA CYS A 229 12.54 20.74 -14.11
C CYS A 229 11.23 20.54 -14.87
N ILE A 230 11.06 21.25 -15.99
CA ILE A 230 9.85 21.18 -16.82
C ILE A 230 10.26 20.69 -18.21
N SER A 231 9.67 19.58 -18.61
CA SER A 231 9.77 18.99 -19.96
C SER A 231 8.42 19.04 -20.61
N TYR A 232 8.31 19.59 -21.82
CA TYR A 232 7.04 19.71 -22.51
C TYR A 232 7.20 19.55 -24.03
N ASP A 233 6.10 19.10 -24.64
CA ASP A 233 5.92 19.07 -26.08
C ASP A 233 4.76 20.00 -26.44
N ASP A 234 4.93 20.81 -27.49
CA ASP A 234 3.91 21.63 -28.13
C ASP A 234 3.50 21.02 -29.48
N TYR A 235 2.19 20.98 -29.76
CA TYR A 235 1.61 20.37 -30.95
C TYR A 235 0.86 21.39 -31.81
#